data_60f192c070841aff3d43ee560a4a4787
#
_entry.id   60f192c070841aff3d43ee560a4a4787
#
_cell.length_a   1.000
_cell.length_b   1.000
_cell.length_c   1.000
_cell.angle_alpha   90.00
_cell.angle_beta   90.00
_cell.angle_gamma   90.00
#
_symmetry.space_group_name_H-M   'P 1'
#
loop_
_entity.id
_entity.type
_entity.pdbx_description
1 polymer ?
#
loop_
_entity_poly.entity_id
_entity_poly.type
_entity_poly.pdbx_seq_one_letter_code
_entity_poly.pdbx_strand_id
1 'polypeptide(L)'
;MSELPCRAVPEIIIATDSAAVLEEIRSVVEGDGTTVRWVRRGEDVRESINARPADLLIADMQIDTMGGIAVTIDLRLEADAGRLIDCPVLIVLDRRADVFLAKRSGAEGWIIKPLDPIRLRKAYTAVLAGGTWHDTSFTPDPVVVPVN
;
A
#
# COMPACT_ATOMS: atom_id res chain seq x y z
N MET A 1 -24.15 12.90 -14.75
CA MET A 1 -23.50 11.90 -13.90
C MET A 1 -22.30 11.35 -14.64
N SER A 2 -21.13 11.80 -14.25
CA SER A 2 -19.92 11.33 -14.89
C SER A 2 -19.45 10.08 -14.15
N GLU A 3 -19.76 8.93 -14.69
CA GLU A 3 -19.06 7.73 -14.27
C GLU A 3 -17.64 7.82 -14.80
N LEU A 4 -16.66 7.66 -13.92
CA LEU A 4 -15.28 7.47 -14.34
C LEU A 4 -15.26 6.24 -15.24
N PRO A 5 -14.68 6.35 -16.46
CA PRO A 5 -14.60 5.19 -17.31
C PRO A 5 -13.90 4.06 -16.57
N CYS A 6 -14.51 2.89 -16.58
CA CYS A 6 -13.89 1.69 -16.03
C CYS A 6 -12.59 1.47 -16.80
N ARG A 7 -11.46 1.60 -16.11
CA ARG A 7 -10.16 1.36 -16.75
C ARG A 7 -10.07 -0.13 -17.07
N ALA A 8 -9.75 -0.44 -18.32
CA ALA A 8 -9.56 -1.82 -18.74
C ALA A 8 -8.36 -2.47 -18.02
N VAL A 9 -7.37 -1.65 -17.59
CA VAL A 9 -6.15 -2.10 -16.92
C VAL A 9 -5.96 -1.25 -15.68
N PRO A 10 -5.91 -1.86 -14.47
CA PRO A 10 -5.64 -1.12 -13.25
C PRO A 10 -4.28 -0.46 -13.27
N GLU A 11 -4.20 0.73 -12.70
CA GLU A 11 -2.96 1.48 -12.56
C GLU A 11 -2.54 1.52 -11.10
N ILE A 12 -1.33 1.04 -10.84
CA ILE A 12 -0.78 0.91 -9.49
C ILE A 12 0.46 1.77 -9.36
N ILE A 13 0.49 2.61 -8.32
CA ILE A 13 1.71 3.33 -7.95
C ILE A 13 2.47 2.48 -6.94
N ILE A 14 3.76 2.28 -7.17
CA ILE A 14 4.67 1.69 -6.19
C ILE A 14 5.59 2.80 -5.70
N ALA A 15 5.47 3.14 -4.41
CA ALA A 15 6.31 4.16 -3.77
C ALA A 15 7.38 3.46 -2.93
N THR A 16 8.61 3.52 -3.39
CA THR A 16 9.79 2.97 -2.71
C THR A 16 11.05 3.61 -3.29
N ASP A 17 12.06 3.79 -2.47
CA ASP A 17 13.38 4.22 -2.93
C ASP A 17 14.31 3.05 -3.24
N SER A 18 13.87 1.82 -2.99
CA SER A 18 14.64 0.60 -3.22
C SER A 18 14.26 -0.04 -4.56
N ALA A 19 15.23 -0.13 -5.47
CA ALA A 19 15.02 -0.83 -6.74
C ALA A 19 14.71 -2.31 -6.54
N ALA A 20 15.26 -2.94 -5.49
CA ALA A 20 15.00 -4.33 -5.17
C ALA A 20 13.55 -4.55 -4.73
N VAL A 21 13.02 -3.71 -3.86
CA VAL A 21 11.62 -3.77 -3.43
C VAL A 21 10.70 -3.52 -4.62
N LEU A 22 11.03 -2.53 -5.46
CA LEU A 22 10.26 -2.27 -6.69
C LEU A 22 10.15 -3.52 -7.54
N GLU A 23 11.26 -4.20 -7.80
CA GLU A 23 11.26 -5.39 -8.66
C GLU A 23 10.49 -6.57 -8.04
N GLU A 24 10.59 -6.75 -6.73
CA GLU A 24 9.80 -7.77 -6.03
C GLU A 24 8.30 -7.53 -6.20
N ILE A 25 7.84 -6.32 -6.00
CA ILE A 25 6.42 -5.96 -6.11
C ILE A 25 6.00 -6.00 -7.58
N ARG A 26 6.77 -5.39 -8.44
CA ARG A 26 6.48 -5.27 -9.88
C ARG A 26 6.33 -6.64 -10.53
N SER A 27 7.20 -7.59 -10.21
CA SER A 27 7.16 -8.93 -10.81
C SER A 27 5.84 -9.67 -10.54
N VAL A 28 5.21 -9.39 -9.40
CA VAL A 28 3.91 -9.98 -9.06
C VAL A 28 2.78 -9.19 -9.72
N VAL A 29 2.82 -7.87 -9.60
CA VAL A 29 1.71 -6.98 -9.98
C VAL A 29 1.58 -6.85 -11.49
N GLU A 30 2.69 -6.65 -12.23
CA GLU A 30 2.66 -6.54 -13.69
C GLU A 30 2.24 -7.84 -14.36
N GLY A 31 2.60 -8.98 -13.77
CA GLY A 31 2.22 -10.28 -14.28
C GLY A 31 0.72 -10.52 -14.34
N ASP A 32 -0.07 -9.74 -13.60
CA ASP A 32 -1.52 -9.84 -13.55
C ASP A 32 -2.22 -8.84 -14.47
N GLY A 33 -1.50 -8.23 -15.40
CA GLY A 33 -2.08 -7.32 -16.39
C GLY A 33 -2.33 -5.91 -15.87
N THR A 34 -1.57 -5.46 -14.88
CA THR A 34 -1.66 -4.11 -14.35
C THR A 34 -0.57 -3.20 -14.92
N THR A 35 -0.81 -1.89 -14.90
CA THR A 35 0.21 -0.88 -15.25
C THR A 35 0.83 -0.37 -13.97
N VAL A 36 2.15 -0.30 -13.92
CA VAL A 36 2.91 0.13 -12.75
C VAL A 36 3.56 1.48 -13.01
N ARG A 37 3.47 2.35 -12.02
CA ARG A 37 4.12 3.66 -12.00
C ARG A 37 5.00 3.74 -10.75
N TRP A 38 6.30 3.98 -10.95
CA TRP A 38 7.25 4.05 -9.86
C TRP A 38 7.42 5.48 -9.36
N VAL A 39 7.25 5.69 -8.04
CA VAL A 39 7.53 6.95 -7.38
C VAL A 39 8.61 6.68 -6.32
N ARG A 40 9.74 7.35 -6.45
CA ARG A 40 10.91 7.10 -5.59
C ARG A 40 10.88 7.85 -4.26
N ARG A 41 10.13 8.94 -4.20
CA ARG A 41 10.09 9.83 -3.02
C ARG A 41 8.66 9.94 -2.52
N GLY A 42 8.49 9.80 -1.20
CA GLY A 42 7.16 9.86 -0.60
C GLY A 42 6.44 11.17 -0.87
N GLU A 43 7.14 12.29 -0.84
CA GLU A 43 6.58 13.61 -1.09
C GLU A 43 6.09 13.79 -2.53
N ASP A 44 6.52 12.96 -3.47
CA ASP A 44 6.10 13.04 -4.87
C ASP A 44 4.83 12.22 -5.16
N VAL A 45 4.37 11.40 -4.22
CA VAL A 45 3.19 10.55 -4.40
C VAL A 45 1.93 11.38 -4.61
N ARG A 46 1.71 12.40 -3.79
CA ARG A 46 0.54 13.28 -3.90
C ARG A 46 0.46 13.92 -5.29
N GLU A 47 1.57 14.48 -5.74
CA GLU A 47 1.65 15.10 -7.06
C GLU A 47 1.39 14.09 -8.17
N SER A 48 1.91 12.88 -8.04
CA SER A 48 1.70 11.80 -9.01
C SER A 48 0.23 11.41 -9.12
N ILE A 49 -0.47 11.29 -8.00
CA ILE A 49 -1.90 10.98 -7.98
C ILE A 49 -2.71 12.15 -8.56
N ASN A 50 -2.34 13.38 -8.23
CA ASN A 50 -3.02 14.56 -8.72
C ASN A 50 -2.88 14.71 -10.25
N ALA A 51 -1.72 14.38 -10.79
CA ALA A 51 -1.50 14.41 -12.24
C ALA A 51 -2.30 13.34 -12.97
N ARG A 52 -2.39 12.14 -12.39
CA ARG A 52 -3.17 11.03 -12.93
C ARG A 52 -3.56 10.09 -11.80
N PRO A 53 -4.86 9.96 -11.49
CA PRO A 53 -5.32 9.07 -10.43
C PRO A 53 -4.87 7.63 -10.64
N ALA A 54 -4.59 6.94 -9.53
CA ALA A 54 -4.24 5.53 -9.53
C ALA A 54 -5.33 4.73 -8.81
N ASP A 55 -5.40 3.44 -9.12
CA ASP A 55 -6.38 2.54 -8.51
C ASP A 55 -5.89 1.97 -7.19
N LEU A 56 -4.57 1.98 -6.97
CA LEU A 56 -3.94 1.48 -5.75
C LEU A 56 -2.56 2.12 -5.59
N LEU A 57 -2.21 2.43 -4.34
CA LEU A 57 -0.85 2.78 -3.95
C LEU A 57 -0.29 1.65 -3.08
N ILE A 58 0.84 1.10 -3.48
CA ILE A 58 1.64 0.20 -2.65
C ILE A 58 2.84 1.02 -2.16
N ALA A 59 2.88 1.31 -0.86
CA ALA A 59 3.86 2.21 -0.28
C ALA A 59 4.80 1.47 0.67
N ASP A 60 6.09 1.55 0.40
CA ASP A 60 7.12 1.04 1.31
C ASP A 60 7.16 1.91 2.57
N MET A 61 7.17 1.26 3.73
CA MET A 61 7.30 1.99 4.99
C MET A 61 8.61 2.77 5.07
N GLN A 62 9.68 2.20 4.54
CA GLN A 62 11.01 2.80 4.56
C GLN A 62 11.30 3.51 3.24
N ILE A 63 10.97 4.78 3.18
CA ILE A 63 11.40 5.69 2.12
C ILE A 63 12.17 6.82 2.83
N ASP A 64 13.30 7.18 2.28
CA ASP A 64 14.32 8.00 2.95
C ASP A 64 13.79 9.29 3.58
N THR A 65 12.92 10.01 2.88
CA THR A 65 12.43 11.32 3.33
C THR A 65 11.00 11.30 3.86
N MET A 66 10.15 10.43 3.31
CA MET A 66 8.73 10.35 3.69
C MET A 66 8.22 8.94 3.43
N GLY A 67 8.14 8.14 4.48
CA GLY A 67 7.74 6.74 4.40
C GLY A 67 6.24 6.52 4.21
N GLY A 68 5.88 5.27 3.96
CA GLY A 68 4.50 4.89 3.62
C GLY A 68 3.45 5.30 4.63
N ILE A 69 3.77 5.33 5.92
CA ILE A 69 2.84 5.78 6.97
C ILE A 69 2.52 7.28 6.78
N ALA A 70 3.57 8.09 6.64
CA ALA A 70 3.39 9.53 6.46
C ALA A 70 2.70 9.88 5.15
N VAL A 71 3.04 9.15 4.08
CA VAL A 71 2.37 9.30 2.78
C VAL A 71 0.88 9.02 2.90
N THR A 72 0.51 7.93 3.58
CA THR A 72 -0.91 7.57 3.77
C THR A 72 -1.66 8.66 4.52
N ILE A 73 -1.09 9.16 5.60
CA ILE A 73 -1.71 10.24 6.40
C ILE A 73 -1.88 11.49 5.54
N ASP A 74 -0.85 11.87 4.78
CA ASP A 74 -0.91 13.03 3.89
C ASP A 74 -2.03 12.89 2.84
N LEU A 75 -2.14 11.73 2.20
CA LEU A 75 -3.19 11.49 1.21
C LEU A 75 -4.58 11.57 1.82
N ARG A 76 -4.79 11.05 3.03
CA ARG A 76 -6.10 11.13 3.71
C ARG A 76 -6.46 12.56 4.07
N LEU A 77 -5.50 13.34 4.55
CA LEU A 77 -5.73 14.76 4.85
C LEU A 77 -6.09 15.54 3.59
N GLU A 78 -5.41 15.32 2.50
CA GLU A 78 -5.70 15.98 1.23
C GLU A 78 -7.06 15.56 0.66
N ALA A 79 -7.41 14.28 0.76
CA ALA A 79 -8.72 13.78 0.32
C ALA A 79 -9.86 14.36 1.17
N ASP A 80 -9.69 14.39 2.49
CA ASP A 80 -10.68 14.95 3.41
C ASP A 80 -10.91 16.46 3.18
N ALA A 81 -9.87 17.15 2.74
CA ALA A 81 -9.95 18.58 2.39
C ALA A 81 -10.50 18.82 0.97
N GLY A 82 -10.81 17.77 0.23
CA GLY A 82 -11.33 17.88 -1.13
C GLY A 82 -10.28 18.26 -2.18
N ARG A 83 -8.99 18.18 -1.84
CA ARG A 83 -7.91 18.58 -2.75
C ARG A 83 -7.32 17.42 -3.55
N LEU A 84 -7.67 16.18 -3.21
CA LEU A 84 -7.14 14.99 -3.86
C LEU A 84 -8.21 13.92 -3.94
N ILE A 85 -8.20 13.14 -5.03
CA ILE A 85 -9.03 11.94 -5.13
C ILE A 85 -8.43 10.88 -4.21
N ASP A 86 -9.25 10.29 -3.35
CA ASP A 86 -8.79 9.26 -2.43
C ASP A 86 -8.30 8.02 -3.20
N CYS A 87 -7.26 7.39 -2.67
CA CYS A 87 -6.62 6.23 -3.29
C CYS A 87 -6.42 5.16 -2.22
N PRO A 88 -6.83 3.90 -2.49
CA PRO A 88 -6.54 2.81 -1.56
C PRO A 88 -5.05 2.61 -1.39
N VAL A 89 -4.63 2.27 -0.17
CA VAL A 89 -3.21 2.12 0.18
C VAL A 89 -2.95 0.76 0.80
N LEU A 90 -1.94 0.07 0.27
CA LEU A 90 -1.34 -1.12 0.86
C LEU A 90 0.08 -0.74 1.31
N ILE A 91 0.37 -0.82 2.60
CA ILE A 91 1.69 -0.48 3.13
C ILE A 91 2.54 -1.74 3.27
N VAL A 92 3.78 -1.64 2.81
CA VAL A 92 4.77 -2.70 2.98
C VAL A 92 5.59 -2.39 4.23
N LEU A 93 5.42 -3.20 5.25
CA LEU A 93 6.05 -3.02 6.56
C LEU A 93 7.35 -3.83 6.66
N ASP A 94 8.31 -3.31 7.41
CA ASP A 94 9.56 -4.04 7.69
C ASP A 94 9.41 -5.01 8.85
N ARG A 95 8.57 -4.67 9.82
CA ARG A 95 8.41 -5.45 11.05
C ARG A 95 6.96 -5.51 11.50
N ARG A 96 6.62 -6.61 12.17
CA ARG A 96 5.29 -6.74 12.77
C ARG A 96 4.99 -5.63 13.79
N ALA A 97 6.00 -5.13 14.48
CA ALA A 97 5.84 -4.03 15.44
C ALA A 97 5.23 -2.76 14.77
N ASP A 98 5.38 -2.61 13.47
CA ASP A 98 4.89 -1.44 12.74
C ASP A 98 3.40 -1.52 12.39
N VAL A 99 2.74 -2.65 12.61
CA VAL A 99 1.31 -2.86 12.32
C VAL A 99 0.44 -1.81 13.01
N PHE A 100 0.77 -1.45 14.24
CA PHE A 100 0.03 -0.44 14.99
C PHE A 100 0.01 0.91 14.25
N LEU A 101 1.14 1.32 13.68
CA LEU A 101 1.24 2.57 12.91
C LEU A 101 0.45 2.47 11.60
N ALA A 102 0.53 1.32 10.92
CA ALA A 102 -0.23 1.09 9.69
C ALA A 102 -1.74 1.19 9.95
N LYS A 103 -2.22 0.59 11.02
CA LYS A 103 -3.61 0.69 11.44
C LYS A 103 -4.04 2.14 11.65
N ARG A 104 -3.23 2.91 12.36
CA ARG A 104 -3.55 4.30 12.69
C ARG A 104 -3.47 5.23 11.48
N SER A 105 -2.71 4.87 10.46
CA SER A 105 -2.58 5.71 9.26
C SER A 105 -3.84 5.76 8.40
N GLY A 106 -4.72 4.77 8.56
CA GLY A 106 -5.92 4.66 7.74
C GLY A 106 -5.69 3.89 6.44
N ALA A 107 -4.59 3.15 6.31
CA ALA A 107 -4.37 2.27 5.16
C ALA A 107 -5.40 1.14 5.12
N GLU A 108 -5.82 0.75 3.93
CA GLU A 108 -6.74 -0.36 3.73
C GLU A 108 -6.07 -1.70 4.00
N GLY A 109 -4.74 -1.75 3.84
CA GLY A 109 -4.02 -2.99 4.10
C GLY A 109 -2.55 -2.79 4.40
N TRP A 110 -1.94 -3.85 4.90
CA TRP A 110 -0.49 -3.91 5.12
C TRP A 110 0.00 -5.34 4.95
N ILE A 111 1.24 -5.45 4.50
CA ILE A 111 1.95 -6.72 4.34
C ILE A 111 3.34 -6.56 4.92
N ILE A 112 3.83 -7.58 5.62
CA ILE A 112 5.12 -7.55 6.31
C ILE A 112 6.17 -8.28 5.47
N LYS A 113 7.33 -7.66 5.29
CA LYS A 113 8.47 -8.30 4.63
C LYS A 113 8.94 -9.53 5.42
N PRO A 114 9.45 -10.57 4.80
CA PRO A 114 9.74 -10.70 3.37
C PRO A 114 8.47 -10.90 2.54
N LEU A 115 8.48 -10.39 1.30
CA LEU A 115 7.32 -10.43 0.43
C LEU A 115 7.20 -11.78 -0.27
N ASP A 116 6.20 -12.56 0.16
CA ASP A 116 5.80 -13.78 -0.53
C ASP A 116 4.92 -13.41 -1.72
N PRO A 117 5.24 -13.86 -2.96
CA PRO A 117 4.44 -13.53 -4.13
C PRO A 117 2.96 -13.89 -4.02
N ILE A 118 2.63 -15.03 -3.41
CA ILE A 118 1.24 -15.47 -3.24
C ILE A 118 0.51 -14.55 -2.25
N ARG A 119 1.15 -14.25 -1.13
CA ARG A 119 0.58 -13.37 -0.10
C ARG A 119 0.43 -11.95 -0.62
N LEU A 120 1.43 -11.46 -1.36
CA LEU A 120 1.37 -10.13 -1.97
C LEU A 120 0.23 -10.03 -2.99
N ARG A 121 0.05 -11.06 -3.82
CA ARG A 121 -1.05 -11.09 -4.79
C ARG A 121 -2.41 -11.04 -4.09
N LYS A 122 -2.60 -11.81 -3.05
CA LYS A 122 -3.85 -11.80 -2.26
C LYS A 122 -4.10 -10.43 -1.64
N ALA A 123 -3.06 -9.82 -1.09
CA ALA A 123 -3.16 -8.51 -0.42
C ALA A 123 -3.55 -7.41 -1.41
N TYR A 124 -2.82 -7.25 -2.51
CA TYR A 124 -3.12 -6.16 -3.42
C TYR A 124 -4.45 -6.38 -4.16
N THR A 125 -4.79 -7.62 -4.47
CA THR A 125 -6.06 -7.94 -5.11
C THR A 125 -7.24 -7.58 -4.21
N ALA A 126 -7.15 -7.88 -2.91
CA ALA A 126 -8.20 -7.54 -1.96
C ALA A 126 -8.38 -6.03 -1.83
N VAL A 127 -7.29 -5.28 -1.70
CA VAL A 127 -7.34 -3.82 -1.56
C VAL A 127 -7.80 -3.16 -2.87
N LEU A 128 -7.33 -3.64 -4.00
CA LEU A 128 -7.73 -3.14 -5.32
C LEU A 128 -9.23 -3.33 -5.57
N ALA A 129 -9.81 -4.40 -5.04
CA ALA A 129 -11.24 -4.69 -5.16
C ALA A 129 -12.11 -3.88 -4.18
N GLY A 130 -11.52 -2.99 -3.40
CA GLY A 130 -12.23 -2.16 -2.42
C GLY A 130 -12.30 -2.75 -1.02
N GLY A 131 -11.61 -3.86 -0.77
CA GLY A 131 -11.55 -4.50 0.54
C GLY A 131 -10.34 -4.10 1.36
N THR A 132 -10.04 -4.91 2.36
CA THR A 132 -8.91 -4.73 3.26
C THR A 132 -8.06 -6.00 3.31
N TRP A 133 -6.80 -5.85 3.70
CA TRP A 133 -5.92 -6.98 3.94
C TRP A 133 -5.04 -6.69 5.16
N HIS A 134 -5.19 -7.51 6.19
CA HIS A 134 -4.42 -7.37 7.43
C HIS A 134 -3.49 -8.56 7.57
N ASP A 135 -2.20 -8.35 7.30
CA ASP A 135 -1.21 -9.41 7.39
C ASP A 135 -1.03 -9.83 8.84
N THR A 136 -1.32 -11.09 9.14
CA THR A 136 -1.18 -11.70 10.48
C THR A 136 0.08 -12.54 10.60
N SER A 137 0.92 -12.56 9.56
CA SER A 137 2.20 -13.26 9.59
C SER A 137 3.08 -12.73 10.73
N PHE A 138 3.87 -13.60 11.30
CA PHE A 138 4.77 -13.26 12.43
C PHE A 138 4.02 -12.82 13.70
N THR A 139 2.71 -13.08 13.78
CA THR A 139 1.99 -12.93 15.03
C THR A 139 2.40 -14.07 15.95
N PRO A 140 2.92 -13.81 17.17
CA PRO A 140 3.24 -14.90 18.08
C PRO A 140 1.96 -15.63 18.49
N ASP A 141 2.09 -16.94 18.69
CA ASP A 141 0.99 -17.74 19.23
C ASP A 141 0.55 -17.17 20.57
N PRO A 142 -0.77 -17.19 20.87
CA PRO A 142 -1.22 -16.71 22.16
C PRO A 142 -0.56 -17.52 23.28
N VAL A 143 0.11 -16.80 24.18
CA VAL A 143 0.75 -17.43 25.35
C VAL A 143 -0.35 -17.77 26.32
N VAL A 144 -0.62 -19.07 26.50
CA VAL A 144 -1.50 -19.54 27.57
C VAL A 144 -0.71 -19.50 28.85
N VAL A 145 -0.97 -18.50 29.69
CA VAL A 145 -0.39 -18.47 31.03
C VAL A 145 -1.17 -19.44 31.90
N PRO A 146 -0.53 -20.50 32.46
CA PRO A 146 -1.27 -21.40 33.34
C PRO A 146 -1.74 -20.63 34.59
N VAL A 147 -3.02 -20.75 34.88
CA VAL A 147 -3.63 -20.16 36.06
C VAL A 147 -3.36 -21.14 37.23
N ASN A 148 -2.58 -20.69 38.19
CA ASN A 148 -2.38 -21.43 39.44
C ASN A 148 -3.54 -21.18 40.40
#